data_e764ed3adf300d00f6be788e094833dc
#
_entry.id   e764ed3adf300d00f6be788e094833dc
#
_cell.length_a   1.000
_cell.length_b   1.000
_cell.length_c   1.000
_cell.angle_alpha   90.00
_cell.angle_beta   90.00
_cell.angle_gamma   90.00
#
_symmetry.space_group_name_H-M   'P 1'
#
loop_
_entity.id
_entity.type
_entity.pdbx_description
1 polymer ?
#
loop_
_entity_poly.entity_id
_entity_poly.type
_entity_poly.pdbx_seq_one_letter_code
_entity_poly.pdbx_strand_id
1 'polypeptide(L)'
;GIHHRKPGPIGAGSERENVVAELICDGQHIHPSAVRMAFRLFPGRICLISDALRCCGMPDGQYTLGGQDVFLYGGVAKLADGTLAGSATNLYDCMRKAVEFGIPKEQAILAATLIPAREIGREKEIGSIESGKLADFVVCDEELNLARVFMGGKQICE
;
A
#
# COMPACT_ATOMS: atom_id res chain seq x y z
N GLY A 1 18.09 5.49 8.83
CA GLY A 1 17.43 4.64 9.84
C GLY A 1 17.26 5.39 11.17
N ILE A 2 16.48 4.81 12.08
CA ILE A 2 16.31 5.38 13.44
C ILE A 2 17.57 5.09 14.26
N HIS A 3 18.17 6.13 14.80
CA HIS A 3 19.28 6.02 15.74
C HIS A 3 18.87 6.67 17.08
N HIS A 4 19.21 6.03 18.22
CA HIS A 4 18.75 6.45 19.55
C HIS A 4 19.11 7.89 19.98
N ARG A 5 20.12 8.50 19.36
CA ARG A 5 20.51 9.91 19.56
C ARG A 5 20.21 10.81 18.36
N LYS A 6 19.84 10.23 17.22
CA LYS A 6 19.54 10.94 15.97
C LYS A 6 18.41 10.19 15.27
N PRO A 7 17.15 10.36 15.69
CA PRO A 7 16.02 9.54 15.23
C PRO A 7 15.67 9.75 13.74
N GLY A 8 16.24 10.78 13.11
CA GLY A 8 16.07 11.04 11.69
C GLY A 8 14.64 11.43 11.30
N PRO A 9 14.32 11.41 9.99
CA PRO A 9 12.99 11.82 9.50
C PRO A 9 11.84 11.02 10.12
N ILE A 10 12.04 9.71 10.38
CA ILE A 10 11.00 8.86 10.95
C ILE A 10 10.65 9.32 12.37
N GLY A 11 11.66 9.57 13.23
CA GLY A 11 11.44 10.08 14.58
C GLY A 11 10.79 11.46 14.55
N ALA A 12 11.36 12.39 13.77
CA ALA A 12 10.81 13.73 13.65
C ALA A 12 9.37 13.76 13.12
N GLY A 13 9.04 12.90 12.14
CA GLY A 13 7.69 12.78 11.60
C GLY A 13 6.70 12.17 12.59
N SER A 14 7.14 11.20 13.41
CA SER A 14 6.25 10.55 14.39
C SER A 14 5.75 11.52 15.47
N GLU A 15 6.53 12.54 15.79
CA GLU A 15 6.18 13.61 16.75
C GLU A 15 5.24 14.70 16.19
N ARG A 16 4.92 14.63 14.88
CA ARG A 16 4.11 15.63 14.19
C ARG A 16 2.78 15.03 13.75
N GLU A 17 1.68 15.55 14.27
CA GLU A 17 0.33 15.07 13.96
C GLU A 17 -0.08 15.27 12.49
N ASN A 18 0.48 16.28 11.84
CA ASN A 18 0.23 16.59 10.43
C ASN A 18 1.14 15.85 9.45
N VAL A 19 1.94 14.89 9.90
CA VAL A 19 2.79 14.06 9.02
C VAL A 19 2.17 12.69 8.86
N VAL A 20 1.89 12.32 7.63
CA VAL A 20 1.48 10.97 7.21
C VAL A 20 2.68 10.25 6.63
N ALA A 21 2.86 8.99 6.95
CA ALA A 21 3.94 8.18 6.42
C ALA A 21 3.41 7.24 5.32
N GLU A 22 3.94 7.38 4.11
CA GLU A 22 3.73 6.40 3.06
C GLU A 22 4.52 5.13 3.32
N LEU A 23 3.93 3.97 3.06
CA LEU A 23 4.53 2.68 3.36
C LEU A 23 4.18 1.65 2.29
N ILE A 24 5.21 1.07 1.65
CA ILE A 24 5.08 -0.05 0.72
C ILE A 24 4.99 -1.34 1.54
N CYS A 25 3.86 -2.03 1.49
CA CYS A 25 3.63 -3.25 2.27
C CYS A 25 3.43 -4.48 1.35
N ASP A 26 4.38 -4.71 0.46
CA ASP A 26 4.36 -5.83 -0.49
C ASP A 26 5.06 -7.10 0.01
N GLY A 27 5.68 -7.03 1.19
CA GLY A 27 6.43 -8.13 1.79
C GLY A 27 7.87 -8.28 1.27
N GLN A 28 8.32 -7.40 0.37
CA GLN A 28 9.67 -7.40 -0.20
C GLN A 28 10.50 -6.21 0.28
N HIS A 29 9.89 -5.02 0.31
CA HIS A 29 10.59 -3.77 0.63
C HIS A 29 10.82 -3.59 2.13
N ILE A 30 9.84 -3.98 2.96
CA ILE A 30 9.86 -3.67 4.39
C ILE A 30 9.60 -4.93 5.21
N HIS A 31 10.49 -5.18 6.17
CA HIS A 31 10.34 -6.31 7.08
C HIS A 31 9.06 -6.18 7.94
N PRO A 32 8.32 -7.28 8.23
CA PRO A 32 7.07 -7.25 9.00
C PRO A 32 7.17 -6.51 10.34
N SER A 33 8.31 -6.65 11.04
CA SER A 33 8.53 -5.93 12.31
C SER A 33 8.57 -4.41 12.11
N ALA A 34 9.18 -3.93 11.02
CA ALA A 34 9.26 -2.51 10.71
C ALA A 34 7.89 -1.96 10.30
N VAL A 35 7.07 -2.75 9.58
CA VAL A 35 5.67 -2.41 9.29
C VAL A 35 4.89 -2.21 10.60
N ARG A 36 4.95 -3.18 11.53
CA ARG A 36 4.30 -3.05 12.84
C ARG A 36 4.79 -1.85 13.66
N MET A 37 6.09 -1.56 13.60
CA MET A 37 6.66 -0.37 14.25
C MET A 37 6.11 0.91 13.64
N ALA A 38 6.04 1.01 12.31
CA ALA A 38 5.49 2.17 11.61
C ALA A 38 4.04 2.44 12.03
N PHE A 39 3.17 1.44 12.04
CA PHE A 39 1.78 1.60 12.48
C PHE A 39 1.65 2.06 13.94
N ARG A 40 2.59 1.66 14.83
CA ARG A 40 2.62 2.14 16.22
C ARG A 40 3.16 3.56 16.36
N LEU A 41 4.13 3.95 15.54
CA LEU A 41 4.72 5.29 15.56
C LEU A 41 3.82 6.34 14.91
N PHE A 42 2.99 5.94 13.94
CA PHE A 42 2.10 6.81 13.19
C PHE A 42 0.63 6.32 13.29
N PRO A 43 0.03 6.28 14.50
CA PRO A 43 -1.33 5.77 14.68
C PRO A 43 -2.32 6.61 13.87
N GLY A 44 -3.08 5.95 12.96
CA GLY A 44 -4.03 6.59 12.06
C GLY A 44 -3.40 7.49 10.98
N ARG A 45 -2.08 7.42 10.77
CA ARG A 45 -1.31 8.26 9.84
C ARG A 45 -0.38 7.44 8.95
N ILE A 46 -0.70 6.19 8.67
CA ILE A 46 -0.04 5.38 7.64
C ILE A 46 -0.89 5.43 6.38
N CYS A 47 -0.29 5.81 5.27
CA CYS A 47 -0.82 5.69 3.93
C CYS A 47 -0.14 4.49 3.25
N LEU A 48 -0.87 3.41 3.03
CA LEU A 48 -0.34 2.30 2.23
C LEU A 48 -0.28 2.72 0.77
N ILE A 49 0.87 2.47 0.17
CA ILE A 49 1.11 2.65 -1.27
C ILE A 49 1.62 1.33 -1.85
N SER A 50 1.38 1.10 -3.12
CA SER A 50 1.90 -0.08 -3.81
C SER A 50 3.29 0.15 -4.41
N ASP A 51 3.57 1.37 -4.87
CA ASP A 51 4.74 1.67 -5.73
C ASP A 51 4.85 0.69 -6.91
N ALA A 52 3.67 0.32 -7.46
CA ALA A 52 3.56 -0.72 -8.47
C ALA A 52 4.16 -0.29 -9.80
N LEU A 53 5.07 -1.10 -10.30
CA LEU A 53 5.62 -0.96 -11.65
C LEU A 53 4.59 -1.41 -12.71
N ARG A 54 4.84 -1.05 -13.97
CA ARG A 54 4.04 -1.48 -15.12
C ARG A 54 3.93 -2.99 -15.30
N CYS A 55 4.84 -3.75 -14.71
CA CYS A 55 4.83 -5.22 -14.71
C CYS A 55 3.90 -5.83 -13.62
N CYS A 56 3.26 -5.02 -12.78
CA CYS A 56 2.29 -5.51 -11.80
C CYS A 56 1.13 -6.21 -12.51
N GLY A 57 0.83 -7.46 -12.12
CA GLY A 57 -0.20 -8.29 -12.73
C GLY A 57 0.17 -8.87 -14.11
N MET A 58 1.39 -8.68 -14.58
CA MET A 58 1.88 -9.25 -15.83
C MET A 58 2.61 -10.58 -15.59
N PRO A 59 2.75 -11.44 -16.61
CA PRO A 59 3.57 -12.65 -16.53
C PRO A 59 5.03 -12.36 -16.17
N ASP A 60 5.73 -13.37 -15.64
CA ASP A 60 7.18 -13.30 -15.44
C ASP A 60 7.88 -12.99 -16.77
N GLY A 61 8.89 -12.12 -16.73
CA GLY A 61 9.58 -11.66 -17.94
C GLY A 61 10.38 -10.38 -17.75
N GLN A 62 10.86 -9.84 -18.87
CA GLN A 62 11.62 -8.60 -18.92
C GLN A 62 10.72 -7.42 -19.27
N TYR A 63 10.86 -6.34 -18.53
CA TYR A 63 10.15 -5.08 -18.66
C TYR A 63 11.13 -3.91 -18.63
N THR A 64 10.65 -2.67 -18.68
CA THR A 64 11.50 -1.48 -18.60
C THR A 64 10.96 -0.47 -17.60
N LEU A 65 11.86 0.21 -16.90
CA LEU A 65 11.59 1.34 -16.02
C LEU A 65 12.60 2.46 -16.30
N GLY A 66 12.14 3.60 -16.84
CA GLY A 66 13.02 4.75 -17.11
C GLY A 66 14.22 4.43 -18.02
N GLY A 67 14.06 3.49 -18.96
CA GLY A 67 15.13 3.05 -19.86
C GLY A 67 16.06 1.98 -19.29
N GLN A 68 15.79 1.50 -18.07
CA GLN A 68 16.51 0.37 -17.46
C GLN A 68 15.70 -0.92 -17.58
N ASP A 69 16.39 -2.05 -17.75
CA ASP A 69 15.76 -3.36 -17.76
C ASP A 69 15.33 -3.78 -16.35
N VAL A 70 14.10 -4.26 -16.25
CA VAL A 70 13.50 -4.81 -15.02
C VAL A 70 13.10 -6.24 -15.31
N PHE A 71 13.46 -7.15 -14.43
CA PHE A 71 13.15 -8.56 -14.51
C PHE A 71 12.12 -8.92 -13.42
N LEU A 72 10.94 -9.36 -13.84
CA LEU A 72 9.88 -9.86 -12.96
C LEU A 72 9.97 -11.38 -12.90
N TYR A 73 10.19 -11.93 -11.71
CA TYR A 73 10.15 -13.37 -11.44
C TYR A 73 9.50 -13.64 -10.08
N GLY A 74 8.49 -14.51 -10.07
CA GLY A 74 7.79 -14.91 -8.85
C GLY A 74 7.20 -13.74 -8.07
N GLY A 75 6.71 -12.69 -8.77
CA GLY A 75 6.13 -11.51 -8.15
C GLY A 75 7.13 -10.49 -7.59
N VAL A 76 8.44 -10.66 -7.89
CA VAL A 76 9.50 -9.74 -7.45
C VAL A 76 10.16 -9.10 -8.67
N ALA A 77 10.16 -7.77 -8.71
CA ALA A 77 10.78 -6.99 -9.78
C ALA A 77 12.18 -6.50 -9.37
N LYS A 78 13.19 -6.82 -10.16
CA LYS A 78 14.59 -6.47 -9.90
C LYS A 78 15.26 -5.88 -11.14
N LEU A 79 16.23 -5.00 -10.92
CA LEU A 79 17.18 -4.57 -11.92
C LEU A 79 18.18 -5.69 -12.25
N ALA A 80 18.98 -5.51 -13.30
CA ALA A 80 19.99 -6.49 -13.73
C ALA A 80 21.05 -6.80 -12.66
N ASP A 81 21.33 -5.86 -11.75
CA ASP A 81 22.26 -6.02 -10.63
C ASP A 81 21.64 -6.70 -9.39
N GLY A 82 20.35 -7.07 -9.46
CA GLY A 82 19.61 -7.70 -8.37
C GLY A 82 18.95 -6.73 -7.38
N THR A 83 19.11 -5.42 -7.55
CA THR A 83 18.43 -4.40 -6.74
C THR A 83 16.92 -4.44 -6.99
N LEU A 84 16.10 -4.29 -5.93
CA LEU A 84 14.66 -4.13 -6.09
C LEU A 84 14.36 -2.88 -6.93
N ALA A 85 13.54 -3.06 -7.96
CA ALA A 85 13.23 -1.98 -8.92
C ALA A 85 11.96 -1.20 -8.55
N GLY A 86 11.15 -1.73 -7.68
CA GLY A 86 9.84 -1.28 -7.24
C GLY A 86 8.92 -2.47 -7.02
N SER A 87 7.66 -2.24 -6.69
CA SER A 87 6.72 -3.30 -6.37
C SER A 87 6.06 -3.89 -7.63
N ALA A 88 5.81 -5.18 -7.61
CA ALA A 88 4.92 -5.87 -8.57
C ALA A 88 3.56 -6.23 -7.93
N THR A 89 3.25 -5.65 -6.77
CA THR A 89 2.06 -5.94 -5.96
C THR A 89 1.07 -4.77 -6.06
N ASN A 90 -0.21 -5.06 -6.22
CA ASN A 90 -1.26 -4.04 -6.19
C ASN A 90 -1.59 -3.61 -4.76
N LEU A 91 -2.32 -2.49 -4.59
CA LEU A 91 -2.62 -1.92 -3.27
C LEU A 91 -3.51 -2.84 -2.42
N TYR A 92 -4.44 -3.59 -3.02
CA TYR A 92 -5.29 -4.52 -2.29
C TYR A 92 -4.47 -5.63 -1.63
N ASP A 93 -3.50 -6.19 -2.36
CA ASP A 93 -2.60 -7.20 -1.82
C ASP A 93 -1.62 -6.62 -0.80
N CYS A 94 -1.18 -5.36 -0.94
CA CYS A 94 -0.42 -4.66 0.09
C CYS A 94 -1.22 -4.53 1.40
N MET A 95 -2.51 -4.20 1.31
CA MET A 95 -3.42 -4.12 2.47
C MET A 95 -3.60 -5.50 3.12
N ARG A 96 -3.83 -6.56 2.34
CA ARG A 96 -3.89 -7.95 2.85
C ARG A 96 -2.60 -8.35 3.55
N LYS A 97 -1.47 -8.01 2.95
CA LYS A 97 -0.14 -8.27 3.51
C LYS A 97 0.08 -7.56 4.84
N ALA A 98 -0.43 -6.34 5.01
CA ALA A 98 -0.38 -5.65 6.30
C ALA A 98 -1.15 -6.43 7.38
N VAL A 99 -2.32 -6.99 7.05
CA VAL A 99 -3.11 -7.85 7.97
C VAL A 99 -2.34 -9.14 8.30
N GLU A 100 -1.73 -9.81 7.32
CA GLU A 100 -0.86 -10.97 7.54
C GLU A 100 0.31 -10.66 8.49
N PHE A 101 0.82 -9.43 8.44
CA PHE A 101 1.89 -8.96 9.33
C PHE A 101 1.40 -8.56 10.73
N GLY A 102 0.09 -8.73 11.02
CA GLY A 102 -0.51 -8.52 12.32
C GLY A 102 -1.02 -7.09 12.55
N ILE A 103 -1.26 -6.33 11.50
CA ILE A 103 -1.99 -5.06 11.60
C ILE A 103 -3.50 -5.38 11.66
N PRO A 104 -4.27 -4.76 12.59
CA PRO A 104 -5.72 -4.91 12.63
C PRO A 104 -6.38 -4.57 11.29
N LYS A 105 -7.38 -5.36 10.85
CA LYS A 105 -8.04 -5.20 9.55
C LYS A 105 -8.53 -3.77 9.32
N GLU A 106 -9.16 -3.17 10.30
CA GLU A 106 -9.71 -1.81 10.22
C GLU A 106 -8.59 -0.78 9.95
N GLN A 107 -7.44 -0.93 10.60
CA GLN A 107 -6.31 -0.03 10.40
C GLN A 107 -5.68 -0.21 9.01
N ALA A 108 -5.55 -1.45 8.54
CA ALA A 108 -5.01 -1.74 7.21
C ALA A 108 -5.95 -1.21 6.10
N ILE A 109 -7.28 -1.38 6.27
CA ILE A 109 -8.29 -0.85 5.34
C ILE A 109 -8.24 0.68 5.32
N LEU A 110 -8.27 1.34 6.47
CA LEU A 110 -8.17 2.80 6.54
C LEU A 110 -6.88 3.33 5.89
N ALA A 111 -5.77 2.65 6.12
CA ALA A 111 -4.48 3.01 5.53
C ALA A 111 -4.44 2.87 3.99
N ALA A 112 -5.29 2.02 3.41
CA ALA A 112 -5.39 1.82 1.97
C ALA A 112 -6.56 2.59 1.31
N THR A 113 -7.41 3.28 2.08
CA THR A 113 -8.63 3.91 1.57
C THR A 113 -8.78 5.37 2.02
N LEU A 114 -9.27 5.60 3.23
CA LEU A 114 -9.60 6.93 3.72
C LEU A 114 -8.36 7.81 3.95
N ILE A 115 -7.28 7.24 4.46
CA ILE A 115 -6.05 8.01 4.70
C ILE A 115 -5.48 8.55 3.39
N PRO A 116 -5.20 7.72 2.34
CA PRO A 116 -4.75 8.24 1.06
C PRO A 116 -5.74 9.22 0.42
N ALA A 117 -7.06 9.02 0.57
CA ALA A 117 -8.06 9.96 0.07
C ALA A 117 -7.94 11.34 0.73
N ARG A 118 -7.64 11.40 2.04
CA ARG A 118 -7.39 12.64 2.78
C ARG A 118 -6.11 13.33 2.32
N GLU A 119 -5.04 12.58 2.12
CA GLU A 119 -3.75 13.14 1.69
C GLU A 119 -3.82 13.85 0.33
N ILE A 120 -4.71 13.40 -0.54
CA ILE A 120 -4.96 14.04 -1.84
C ILE A 120 -6.17 14.99 -1.83
N GLY A 121 -6.79 15.26 -0.66
CA GLY A 121 -7.95 16.16 -0.49
C GLY A 121 -9.25 15.66 -1.12
N ARG A 122 -9.41 14.35 -1.31
CA ARG A 122 -10.57 13.73 -1.96
C ARG A 122 -11.46 12.93 -1.00
N GLU A 123 -11.28 13.05 0.31
CA GLU A 123 -12.02 12.29 1.33
C GLU A 123 -13.53 12.56 1.32
N LYS A 124 -13.98 13.66 0.70
CA LYS A 124 -15.41 13.96 0.52
C LYS A 124 -16.04 13.19 -0.64
N GLU A 125 -15.23 12.62 -1.52
CA GLU A 125 -15.67 11.96 -2.74
C GLU A 125 -15.41 10.45 -2.71
N ILE A 126 -14.30 10.02 -2.10
CA ILE A 126 -13.81 8.64 -2.07
C ILE A 126 -13.27 8.25 -0.69
N GLY A 127 -12.84 6.99 -0.55
CA GLY A 127 -12.11 6.48 0.62
C GLY A 127 -12.99 5.92 1.74
N SER A 128 -14.32 6.11 1.67
CA SER A 128 -15.28 5.50 2.61
C SER A 128 -16.63 5.31 1.94
N ILE A 129 -17.45 4.41 2.50
CA ILE A 129 -18.81 4.15 2.00
C ILE A 129 -19.77 5.06 2.76
N GLU A 130 -20.11 6.18 2.16
CA GLU A 130 -21.00 7.20 2.71
C GLU A 130 -21.93 7.75 1.61
N SER A 131 -23.12 8.21 2.01
CA SER A 131 -24.05 8.83 1.06
C SER A 131 -23.43 10.07 0.40
N GLY A 132 -23.52 10.14 -0.93
CA GLY A 132 -22.96 11.25 -1.73
C GLY A 132 -21.54 11.03 -2.24
N LYS A 133 -20.86 9.98 -1.80
CA LYS A 133 -19.53 9.59 -2.35
C LYS A 133 -19.67 8.69 -3.58
N LEU A 134 -18.60 8.60 -4.34
CA LEU A 134 -18.51 7.69 -5.48
C LEU A 134 -18.66 6.24 -4.99
N ALA A 135 -19.41 5.46 -5.74
CA ALA A 135 -19.65 4.05 -5.44
C ALA A 135 -18.48 3.18 -5.98
N ASP A 136 -17.26 3.47 -5.50
CA ASP A 136 -16.03 2.74 -5.76
C ASP A 136 -15.71 1.88 -4.54
N PHE A 137 -15.94 0.56 -4.64
CA PHE A 137 -15.72 -0.34 -3.51
C PHE A 137 -15.40 -1.76 -3.99
N VAL A 138 -14.80 -2.52 -3.09
CA VAL A 138 -14.55 -3.95 -3.26
C VAL A 138 -15.44 -4.74 -2.30
N VAL A 139 -15.85 -5.94 -2.73
CA VAL A 139 -16.52 -6.93 -1.91
C VAL A 139 -15.57 -8.10 -1.71
N CYS A 140 -15.36 -8.49 -0.47
CA CYS A 140 -14.51 -9.61 -0.09
C CYS A 140 -15.16 -10.41 1.06
N ASP A 141 -14.66 -11.60 1.30
CA ASP A 141 -15.02 -12.39 2.47
C ASP A 141 -14.27 -11.93 3.74
N GLU A 142 -14.47 -12.65 4.86
CA GLU A 142 -13.83 -12.34 6.14
C GLU A 142 -12.29 -12.53 6.09
N GLU A 143 -11.80 -13.38 5.22
CA GLU A 143 -10.38 -13.65 4.97
C GLU A 143 -9.77 -12.67 3.97
N LEU A 144 -10.55 -11.67 3.53
CA LEU A 144 -10.17 -10.70 2.51
C LEU A 144 -9.88 -11.34 1.14
N ASN A 145 -10.57 -12.43 0.78
CA ASN A 145 -10.54 -12.91 -0.59
C ASN A 145 -11.47 -12.05 -1.43
N LEU A 146 -10.93 -11.48 -2.51
CA LEU A 146 -11.66 -10.57 -3.39
C LEU A 146 -12.79 -11.33 -4.10
N ALA A 147 -14.02 -10.86 -4.00
CA ALA A 147 -15.18 -11.40 -4.69
C ALA A 147 -15.63 -10.52 -5.85
N ARG A 148 -15.72 -9.21 -5.65
CA ARG A 148 -16.19 -8.25 -6.70
C ARG A 148 -15.53 -6.90 -6.54
N VAL A 149 -15.42 -6.17 -7.66
CA VAL A 149 -14.95 -4.79 -7.70
C VAL A 149 -15.99 -3.92 -8.39
N PHE A 150 -16.31 -2.77 -7.78
CA PHE A 150 -17.23 -1.78 -8.32
C PHE A 150 -16.52 -0.45 -8.52
N MET A 151 -16.81 0.20 -9.65
CA MET A 151 -16.34 1.53 -9.99
C MET A 151 -17.53 2.35 -10.50
N GLY A 152 -17.83 3.48 -9.85
CA GLY A 152 -19.01 4.28 -10.16
C GLY A 152 -20.32 3.49 -10.05
N GLY A 153 -20.42 2.52 -9.15
CA GLY A 153 -21.57 1.64 -8.98
C GLY A 153 -21.70 0.51 -10.00
N LYS A 154 -20.78 0.40 -10.96
CA LYS A 154 -20.76 -0.69 -11.95
C LYS A 154 -19.73 -1.74 -11.56
N GLN A 155 -20.13 -3.01 -11.60
CA GLN A 155 -19.19 -4.12 -11.39
C GLN A 155 -18.23 -4.19 -12.58
N ILE A 156 -16.92 -4.24 -12.29
CA ILE A 156 -15.83 -4.26 -13.29
C ILE A 156 -14.99 -5.54 -13.23
N CYS A 157 -15.11 -6.31 -12.15
CA CYS A 157 -14.38 -7.56 -11.96
C CYS A 157 -15.21 -8.53 -11.13
N GLU A 158 -15.13 -9.81 -11.48
CA GLU A 158 -15.64 -10.98 -10.72
C GLU A 158 -14.48 -11.73 -10.09
#